data_367e477727a097e98f75ca38d4998387
#
_entry.id   367e477727a097e98f75ca38d4998387
#
_cell.length_a   1.000
_cell.length_b   1.000
_cell.length_c   1.000
_cell.angle_alpha   90.00
_cell.angle_beta   90.00
_cell.angle_gamma   90.00
#
_symmetry.space_group_name_H-M   'P 1'
#
loop_
_entity.id
_entity.type
_entity.pdbx_description
1 polymer ?
#
loop_
_entity_poly.entity_id
_entity_poly.type
_entity_poly.pdbx_seq_one_letter_code
_entity_poly.pdbx_strand_id
1 'polypeptide(L)'
;MTSTRLLAPGAEPYLFPGGKQACLIVHGFNSSTRENREMGRWLADQGFTALGIRLPGHATTPADMRRVRWTDWLAAVEDGFSLLKDSSDKIFIMGQSLGGVLTMTAASRYPFDGVIGISTPFGLLNGWQAQLALYT
;
A
#
# COMPACT_ATOMS: atom_id res chain seq x y z
N MET A 1 -13.36 -15.67 -25.55
CA MET A 1 -13.85 -15.00 -24.32
C MET A 1 -12.96 -13.81 -24.01
N THR A 2 -13.48 -12.62 -24.12
CA THR A 2 -12.78 -11.41 -23.65
C THR A 2 -12.70 -11.49 -22.13
N SER A 3 -11.47 -11.43 -21.61
CA SER A 3 -11.26 -11.39 -20.16
C SER A 3 -11.95 -10.15 -19.59
N THR A 4 -12.89 -10.35 -18.69
CA THR A 4 -13.54 -9.28 -17.93
C THR A 4 -12.68 -8.80 -16.75
N ARG A 5 -11.44 -9.27 -16.63
CA ARG A 5 -10.53 -8.83 -15.58
C ARG A 5 -10.10 -7.40 -15.83
N LEU A 6 -10.56 -6.50 -15.00
CA LEU A 6 -10.12 -5.10 -14.97
C LEU A 6 -8.72 -4.95 -14.38
N LEU A 7 -8.29 -5.90 -13.57
CA LEU A 7 -7.07 -5.86 -12.80
C LEU A 7 -5.92 -6.57 -13.52
N ALA A 8 -4.76 -5.95 -13.57
CA ALA A 8 -3.55 -6.57 -14.11
C ALA A 8 -3.19 -7.84 -13.33
N PRO A 9 -2.76 -8.91 -14.01
CA PRO A 9 -2.41 -10.17 -13.36
C PRO A 9 -1.32 -9.98 -12.28
N GLY A 10 -1.53 -10.59 -11.12
CA GLY A 10 -0.61 -10.51 -9.98
C GLY A 10 -0.71 -9.23 -9.15
N ALA A 11 -1.57 -8.30 -9.53
CA ALA A 11 -1.78 -7.03 -8.83
C ALA A 11 -2.92 -7.08 -7.79
N GLU A 12 -3.53 -8.25 -7.61
CA GLU A 12 -4.55 -8.46 -6.61
C GLU A 12 -4.00 -8.21 -5.19
N PRO A 13 -4.80 -7.67 -4.26
CA PRO A 13 -4.41 -7.67 -2.86
C PRO A 13 -4.16 -9.10 -2.37
N TYR A 14 -3.38 -9.26 -1.34
CA TYR A 14 -3.08 -10.57 -0.77
C TYR A 14 -3.14 -10.52 0.75
N LEU A 15 -3.53 -11.64 1.34
CA LEU A 15 -3.42 -11.92 2.76
C LEU A 15 -2.67 -13.24 2.93
N PHE A 16 -1.47 -13.17 3.50
CA PHE A 16 -0.71 -14.36 3.85
C PHE A 16 -0.80 -14.56 5.36
N PRO A 17 -1.52 -15.60 5.81
CA PRO A 17 -1.66 -15.88 7.24
C PRO A 17 -0.31 -16.23 7.87
N GLY A 18 -0.12 -15.77 9.07
CA GLY A 18 1.03 -16.08 9.92
C GLY A 18 0.61 -16.08 11.39
N GLY A 19 1.32 -15.33 12.21
CA GLY A 19 1.02 -15.20 13.64
C GLY A 19 0.14 -14.02 13.99
N LYS A 20 0.14 -13.67 15.26
CA LYS A 20 -0.61 -12.55 15.85
C LYS A 20 0.05 -11.18 15.63
N GLN A 21 1.25 -11.14 15.09
CA GLN A 21 1.86 -9.92 14.62
C GLN A 21 1.56 -9.77 13.13
N ALA A 22 1.03 -8.61 12.74
CA ALA A 22 0.66 -8.35 11.36
C ALA A 22 1.50 -7.21 10.75
N CYS A 23 1.68 -7.27 9.44
CA CYS A 23 2.29 -6.21 8.67
C CYS A 23 1.38 -5.82 7.50
N LEU A 24 0.96 -4.56 7.48
CA LEU A 24 0.25 -3.94 6.37
C LEU A 24 1.28 -3.37 5.38
N ILE A 25 1.18 -3.75 4.12
CA ILE A 25 2.18 -3.39 3.10
C ILE A 25 1.52 -2.53 2.01
N VAL A 26 2.09 -1.35 1.78
CA VAL A 26 1.54 -0.31 0.88
C VAL A 26 2.53 -0.04 -0.24
N HIS A 27 2.11 -0.30 -1.48
CA HIS A 27 2.94 -0.07 -2.67
C HIS A 27 3.04 1.41 -3.06
N GLY A 28 3.95 1.72 -3.98
CA GLY A 28 4.18 3.07 -4.49
C GLY A 28 3.23 3.48 -5.62
N PHE A 29 3.36 4.74 -6.05
CA PHE A 29 2.64 5.27 -7.19
C PHE A 29 3.02 4.51 -8.47
N ASN A 30 2.04 4.26 -9.32
CA ASN A 30 2.18 3.51 -10.56
C ASN A 30 2.79 2.10 -10.39
N SER A 31 2.63 1.53 -9.21
CA SER A 31 3.05 0.19 -8.83
C SER A 31 1.83 -0.67 -8.47
N SER A 32 2.05 -1.81 -7.85
CA SER A 32 1.00 -2.69 -7.36
C SER A 32 1.52 -3.64 -6.27
N THR A 33 0.64 -4.46 -5.72
CA THR A 33 0.99 -5.53 -4.79
C THR A 33 1.96 -6.56 -5.37
N ARG A 34 2.07 -6.63 -6.69
CA ARG A 34 2.98 -7.54 -7.39
C ARG A 34 4.44 -7.32 -6.96
N GLU A 35 4.84 -6.07 -6.78
CA GLU A 35 6.22 -5.73 -6.43
C GLU A 35 6.60 -6.09 -5.00
N ASN A 36 5.63 -6.14 -4.08
CA ASN A 36 5.89 -6.41 -2.67
C ASN A 36 5.37 -7.79 -2.20
N ARG A 37 4.82 -8.60 -3.11
CA ARG A 37 4.24 -9.89 -2.77
C ARG A 37 5.25 -10.89 -2.21
N GLU A 38 6.47 -10.91 -2.73
CA GLU A 38 7.55 -11.75 -2.20
C GLU A 38 7.95 -11.34 -0.78
N MET A 39 8.00 -10.04 -0.51
CA MET A 39 8.21 -9.53 0.84
C MET A 39 7.10 -9.99 1.79
N GLY A 40 5.86 -9.93 1.33
CA GLY A 40 4.71 -10.42 2.11
C GLY A 40 4.82 -11.92 2.43
N ARG A 41 5.23 -12.74 1.47
CA ARG A 41 5.48 -14.17 1.70
C ARG A 41 6.60 -14.41 2.69
N TRP A 42 7.70 -13.71 2.52
CA TRP A 42 8.83 -13.82 3.44
C TRP A 42 8.43 -13.45 4.87
N LEU A 43 7.67 -12.37 5.05
CA LEU A 43 7.15 -11.99 6.37
C LEU A 43 6.24 -13.07 6.96
N ALA A 44 5.39 -13.71 6.14
CA ALA A 44 4.56 -14.81 6.58
C ALA A 44 5.39 -16.01 7.03
N ASP A 45 6.46 -16.33 6.29
CA ASP A 45 7.41 -17.38 6.67
C ASP A 45 8.16 -17.07 7.98
N GLN A 46 8.30 -15.78 8.32
CA GLN A 46 8.85 -15.32 9.61
C GLN A 46 7.80 -15.27 10.74
N GLY A 47 6.57 -15.66 10.49
CA GLY A 47 5.50 -15.72 11.49
C GLY A 47 4.61 -14.48 11.56
N PHE A 48 4.72 -13.56 10.61
CA PHE A 48 3.81 -12.43 10.51
C PHE A 48 2.60 -12.76 9.65
N THR A 49 1.45 -12.19 9.97
CA THR A 49 0.36 -12.09 8.99
C THR A 49 0.64 -10.89 8.08
N ALA A 50 0.75 -11.12 6.80
CA ALA A 50 1.08 -10.07 5.83
C ALA A 50 -0.14 -9.72 4.97
N LEU A 51 -0.56 -8.47 4.99
CA LEU A 51 -1.63 -7.92 4.15
C LEU A 51 -1.05 -6.90 3.17
N GLY A 52 -1.04 -7.23 1.88
CA GLY A 52 -0.71 -6.30 0.83
C GLY A 52 -1.98 -5.72 0.21
N ILE A 53 -2.18 -4.42 0.34
CA ILE A 53 -3.33 -3.74 -0.24
C ILE A 53 -3.00 -3.18 -1.63
N ARG A 54 -4.00 -3.16 -2.50
CA ARG A 54 -3.93 -2.45 -3.78
C ARG A 54 -4.56 -1.06 -3.61
N LEU A 55 -3.82 -0.03 -3.93
CA LEU A 55 -4.35 1.33 -3.91
C LEU A 55 -5.34 1.53 -5.06
N PRO A 56 -6.50 2.15 -4.81
CA PRO A 56 -7.49 2.44 -5.85
C PRO A 56 -6.89 3.13 -7.07
N GLY A 57 -7.38 2.78 -8.26
CA GLY A 57 -6.90 3.32 -9.53
C GLY A 57 -5.61 2.71 -10.06
N HIS A 58 -4.89 1.92 -9.24
CA HIS A 58 -3.64 1.26 -9.63
C HIS A 58 -3.91 -0.10 -10.28
N ALA A 59 -3.06 -0.44 -11.25
CA ALA A 59 -3.08 -1.72 -11.95
C ALA A 59 -4.40 -2.03 -12.69
N THR A 60 -5.12 -1.03 -13.08
CA THR A 60 -6.32 -1.08 -13.91
C THR A 60 -6.13 -0.23 -15.17
N THR A 61 -6.84 0.85 -15.33
CA THR A 61 -6.73 1.73 -16.50
C THR A 61 -6.28 3.14 -16.11
N PRO A 62 -5.66 3.90 -17.04
CA PRO A 62 -5.37 5.32 -16.79
C PRO A 62 -6.62 6.15 -16.47
N ALA A 63 -7.77 5.75 -16.99
CA ALA A 63 -9.05 6.39 -16.71
C ALA A 63 -9.46 6.22 -15.23
N ASP A 64 -9.21 5.03 -14.66
CA ASP A 64 -9.46 4.78 -13.24
C ASP A 64 -8.52 5.62 -12.35
N MET A 65 -7.25 5.70 -12.73
CA MET A 65 -6.28 6.52 -11.99
C MET A 65 -6.69 8.00 -11.96
N ARG A 66 -7.25 8.53 -13.03
CA ARG A 66 -7.71 9.93 -13.08
C ARG A 66 -8.92 10.23 -12.19
N ARG A 67 -9.66 9.21 -11.77
CA ARG A 67 -10.85 9.37 -10.92
C ARG A 67 -10.54 9.34 -9.42
N VAL A 68 -9.40 8.80 -9.03
CA VAL A 68 -9.03 8.63 -7.62
C VAL A 68 -8.30 9.86 -7.09
N ARG A 69 -8.42 10.06 -5.79
CA ARG A 69 -7.74 11.10 -5.03
C ARG A 69 -6.84 10.44 -3.97
N TRP A 70 -5.90 11.20 -3.46
CA TRP A 70 -5.01 10.70 -2.40
C TRP A 70 -5.80 10.25 -1.14
N THR A 71 -6.96 10.85 -0.88
CA THR A 71 -7.86 10.45 0.21
C THR A 71 -8.43 9.05 0.01
N ASP A 72 -8.65 8.62 -1.25
CA ASP A 72 -9.11 7.27 -1.56
C ASP A 72 -8.00 6.25 -1.27
N TRP A 73 -6.75 6.62 -1.54
CA TRP A 73 -5.60 5.79 -1.18
C TRP A 73 -5.44 5.66 0.32
N LEU A 74 -5.59 6.78 1.06
CA LEU A 74 -5.54 6.75 2.52
C LEU A 74 -6.66 5.89 3.10
N ALA A 75 -7.89 6.00 2.56
CA ALA A 75 -9.02 5.16 2.97
C ALA A 75 -8.72 3.66 2.77
N ALA A 76 -8.04 3.28 1.68
CA ALA A 76 -7.63 1.89 1.48
C ALA A 76 -6.62 1.41 2.54
N VAL A 77 -5.72 2.28 3.00
CA VAL A 77 -4.80 1.97 4.12
C VAL A 77 -5.58 1.80 5.42
N GLU A 78 -6.55 2.67 5.68
CA GLU A 78 -7.44 2.61 6.85
C GLU A 78 -8.27 1.31 6.87
N ASP A 79 -8.77 0.88 5.71
CA ASP A 79 -9.46 -0.40 5.56
C ASP A 79 -8.53 -1.58 5.89
N GLY A 80 -7.28 -1.52 5.42
CA GLY A 80 -6.27 -2.53 5.74
C GLY A 80 -5.98 -2.64 7.24
N PHE A 81 -5.84 -1.51 7.92
CA PHE A 81 -5.72 -1.47 9.39
C PHE A 81 -6.93 -2.11 10.06
N SER A 82 -8.14 -1.75 9.61
CA SER A 82 -9.39 -2.24 10.19
C SER A 82 -9.55 -3.76 10.03
N LEU A 83 -9.07 -4.33 8.92
CA LEU A 83 -9.06 -5.78 8.71
C LEU A 83 -8.13 -6.53 9.68
N LEU A 84 -7.05 -5.90 10.11
CA LEU A 84 -6.03 -6.54 10.95
C LEU A 84 -6.25 -6.34 12.46
N LYS A 85 -6.87 -5.23 12.87
CA LYS A 85 -6.91 -4.79 14.27
C LYS A 85 -7.54 -5.78 15.24
N ASP A 86 -8.57 -6.52 14.82
CA ASP A 86 -9.31 -7.41 15.71
C ASP A 86 -8.68 -8.81 15.83
N SER A 87 -7.76 -9.16 14.92
CA SER A 87 -7.10 -10.46 14.86
C SER A 87 -5.61 -10.43 15.17
N SER A 88 -5.06 -9.25 15.46
CA SER A 88 -3.62 -9.05 15.65
C SER A 88 -3.32 -8.42 17.02
N ASP A 89 -2.27 -8.90 17.67
CA ASP A 89 -1.77 -8.31 18.92
C ASP A 89 -0.88 -7.09 18.66
N LYS A 90 -0.18 -7.09 17.51
CA LYS A 90 0.63 -5.98 17.02
C LYS A 90 0.43 -5.79 15.54
N ILE A 91 0.40 -4.53 15.10
CA ILE A 91 0.27 -4.18 13.69
C ILE A 91 1.39 -3.21 13.31
N PHE A 92 2.23 -3.66 12.38
CA PHE A 92 3.24 -2.86 11.72
C PHE A 92 2.71 -2.40 10.37
N ILE A 93 3.20 -1.27 9.89
CA ILE A 93 2.90 -0.79 8.54
C ILE A 93 4.19 -0.47 7.79
N MET A 94 4.25 -0.88 6.53
CA MET A 94 5.39 -0.67 5.64
C MET A 94 4.91 -0.07 4.33
N GLY A 95 5.61 0.95 3.84
CA GLY A 95 5.28 1.57 2.55
C GLY A 95 6.49 2.04 1.78
N GLN A 96 6.40 1.98 0.45
CA GLN A 96 7.45 2.41 -0.45
C GLN A 96 7.01 3.66 -1.22
N SER A 97 7.90 4.66 -1.30
CA SER A 97 7.67 5.90 -2.05
C SER A 97 6.36 6.58 -1.63
N LEU A 98 5.38 6.74 -2.52
CA LEU A 98 4.03 7.22 -2.18
C LEU A 98 3.40 6.38 -1.06
N GLY A 99 3.57 5.05 -1.11
CA GLY A 99 3.12 4.15 -0.04
C GLY A 99 3.74 4.50 1.30
N GLY A 100 4.98 4.95 1.33
CA GLY A 100 5.65 5.45 2.53
C GLY A 100 5.01 6.72 3.08
N VAL A 101 4.63 7.66 2.21
CA VAL A 101 3.89 8.88 2.62
C VAL A 101 2.54 8.53 3.22
N LEU A 102 1.79 7.63 2.57
CA LEU A 102 0.50 7.15 3.09
C LEU A 102 0.67 6.42 4.43
N THR A 103 1.72 5.64 4.56
CA THR A 103 2.09 4.92 5.78
C THR A 103 2.33 5.89 6.94
N MET A 104 3.12 6.94 6.74
CA MET A 104 3.37 7.96 7.76
C MET A 104 2.09 8.74 8.10
N THR A 105 1.28 9.06 7.11
CA THR A 105 -0.01 9.74 7.29
C THR A 105 -0.98 8.88 8.10
N ALA A 106 -1.10 7.59 7.77
CA ALA A 106 -1.95 6.66 8.52
C ALA A 106 -1.46 6.48 9.97
N ALA A 107 -0.15 6.38 10.18
CA ALA A 107 0.44 6.23 11.51
C ALA A 107 0.22 7.45 12.40
N SER A 108 -0.01 8.63 11.84
CA SER A 108 -0.41 9.81 12.62
C SER A 108 -1.86 9.75 13.14
N ARG A 109 -2.67 8.82 12.62
CA ARG A 109 -4.09 8.70 12.95
C ARG A 109 -4.46 7.40 13.66
N TYR A 110 -3.71 6.33 13.39
CA TYR A 110 -3.99 4.99 13.89
C TYR A 110 -2.80 4.44 14.68
N PRO A 111 -3.05 3.64 15.73
CA PRO A 111 -2.02 3.16 16.64
C PRO A 111 -1.26 1.95 16.06
N PHE A 112 -0.42 2.18 15.06
CA PHE A 112 0.52 1.17 14.61
C PHE A 112 1.66 0.99 15.62
N ASP A 113 2.10 -0.25 15.82
CA ASP A 113 3.20 -0.59 16.74
C ASP A 113 4.58 -0.29 16.12
N GLY A 114 4.65 -0.18 14.80
CA GLY A 114 5.87 0.21 14.10
C GLY A 114 5.58 0.64 12.67
N VAL A 115 6.41 1.55 12.16
CA VAL A 115 6.24 2.19 10.85
C VAL A 115 7.55 2.12 10.08
N ILE A 116 7.49 1.62 8.85
CA ILE A 116 8.64 1.48 7.96
C ILE A 116 8.37 2.24 6.65
N GLY A 117 9.19 3.23 6.38
CA GLY A 117 9.18 3.94 5.10
C GLY A 117 10.40 3.57 4.28
N ILE A 118 10.19 3.13 3.03
CA ILE A 118 11.24 2.79 2.08
C ILE A 118 11.23 3.83 0.97
N SER A 119 12.36 4.51 0.76
CA SER A 119 12.49 5.56 -0.27
C SER A 119 11.35 6.59 -0.22
N THR A 120 10.95 6.96 0.99
CA THR A 120 9.83 7.87 1.22
C THR A 120 10.27 9.31 0.98
N PRO A 121 9.59 10.07 0.11
CA PRO A 121 9.90 11.49 -0.10
C PRO A 121 9.35 12.32 1.08
N PHE A 122 10.23 12.93 1.85
CA PHE A 122 9.88 13.84 2.96
C PHE A 122 9.70 15.30 2.51
N GLY A 123 9.94 15.59 1.24
CA GLY A 123 9.77 16.92 0.65
C GLY A 123 10.14 16.91 -0.83
N LEU A 124 9.62 17.85 -1.56
CA LEU A 124 10.02 18.13 -2.93
C LEU A 124 11.11 19.21 -2.90
N LEU A 125 12.32 18.85 -3.27
CA LEU A 125 13.48 19.73 -3.17
C LEU A 125 13.42 20.95 -4.10
N ASN A 126 12.60 20.91 -5.19
CA ASN A 126 12.42 22.04 -6.11
C ASN A 126 11.01 22.04 -6.73
N GLY A 127 10.38 23.21 -6.75
CA GLY A 127 9.01 23.38 -7.25
C GLY A 127 8.78 22.96 -8.71
N TRP A 128 9.81 22.95 -9.57
CA TRP A 128 9.68 22.51 -10.96
C TRP A 128 9.57 20.98 -11.09
N GLN A 129 10.14 20.21 -10.17
CA GLN A 129 10.02 18.76 -10.15
C GLN A 129 8.59 18.32 -9.75
N ALA A 130 7.92 19.10 -8.89
CA ALA A 130 6.53 18.90 -8.57
C ALA A 130 5.61 19.16 -9.78
N GLN A 131 5.95 20.15 -10.62
CA GLN A 131 5.20 20.41 -11.85
C GLN A 131 5.37 19.31 -12.89
N LEU A 132 6.55 18.71 -13.02
CA LEU A 132 6.76 17.55 -13.91
C LEU A 132 5.93 16.32 -13.49
N ALA A 133 5.78 16.09 -12.20
CA ALA A 133 4.98 14.99 -11.69
C ALA A 133 3.48 15.14 -11.96
N LEU A 134 3.00 16.35 -12.25
CA LEU A 134 1.60 16.62 -12.60
C LEU A 134 1.31 16.40 -14.11
N TYR A 135 2.35 16.27 -14.93
CA TYR A 135 2.22 16.10 -16.40
C TYR A 135 2.65 14.71 -16.89
N THR A 136 3.07 13.82 -16.02
CA THR A 136 3.38 12.41 -16.32
C THR A 136 2.35 11.48 -15.68
#